data_94db1df5184ac2f94cacf919e3ef0003
#
_entry.id   94db1df5184ac2f94cacf919e3ef0003
#
_cell.length_a   1.000
_cell.length_b   1.000
_cell.length_c   1.000
_cell.angle_alpha   90.00
_cell.angle_beta   90.00
_cell.angle_gamma   90.00
#
_symmetry.space_group_name_H-M   'P 1'
#
loop_
_entity.id
_entity.type
_entity.pdbx_description
1 polymer ?
#
loop_
_entity_poly.entity_id
_entity_poly.type
_entity_poly.pdbx_seq_one_letter_code
_entity_poly.pdbx_strand_id
1 'polypeptide(L)'
;MSSPSVAVARQVPSASRPVPLSWILLLALLVHGPLLLMQLPNSSYDANLHKFFASHYAQHWFDPWNQKQFTGFSQTTYPPMEQQWVALFSHLIGLNLAYMLVQFIAILLLPVGVFRYARIWVDERAASYAAIGSVLLGSLAFLVYNAGQLSTTWAAPLYLIALPYYYEWARESRFSSLLKGVVLICAAASAHHVTLIFASFIFALPVVAMAIMDRKRDDADASVGGVVMRTLIFLALSAAGVAIVLYPFWRVLLANPIKQMPIPHASRSNYFLQWTLAMNYLIVPWGALLLGLPYIFVKGLKEARLRPLFLGFWVAMLFALGGSTPVPKWVLGRAFEVLTYERFVLLANVMALPILGLMAADLMDRFGRKAAFTLGSLAALTCAFAVAWPVYYQNHDQDFSVQEVVQFLNRDGHDKFRYITLGFGSHKFDEVSTYTTASSVDGDYNSARLLPEMTQYGSGQLTNSKYFGVNGMESLRAILKHADQYGLKFIFVHDRYYEPLLAFAGWREQEVYDRGAVTLWVKDGIPPARPTAYQESMRPTRMEGLMWGTLPIGSSILAMVLIFLLPDKRQRAEHYEFPVAAHEPVLREAR
;
A
#
# COMPACT_ATOMS: atom_id res chain seq x y z
N MET A 1 -3.65 -0.85 -76.75
CA MET A 1 -3.97 -1.90 -75.78
C MET A 1 -3.22 -1.60 -74.52
N SER A 2 -3.87 -0.91 -73.57
CA SER A 2 -3.32 -0.50 -72.29
C SER A 2 -3.85 -1.48 -71.23
N SER A 3 -2.96 -2.23 -70.62
CA SER A 3 -3.26 -3.17 -69.51
C SER A 3 -3.68 -2.38 -68.26
N PRO A 4 -4.72 -2.80 -67.55
CA PRO A 4 -5.09 -2.14 -66.29
C PRO A 4 -4.12 -2.63 -65.20
N SER A 5 -3.48 -1.69 -64.48
CA SER A 5 -2.70 -1.94 -63.26
C SER A 5 -3.65 -2.37 -62.13
N VAL A 6 -3.53 -3.63 -61.72
CA VAL A 6 -4.19 -4.16 -60.52
C VAL A 6 -3.56 -3.49 -59.31
N ALA A 7 -4.29 -2.57 -58.70
CA ALA A 7 -3.95 -2.02 -57.39
C ALA A 7 -4.07 -3.15 -56.36
N VAL A 8 -2.93 -3.64 -55.87
CA VAL A 8 -2.88 -4.54 -54.69
C VAL A 8 -3.38 -3.76 -53.50
N ALA A 9 -4.62 -4.00 -53.11
CA ALA A 9 -5.15 -3.51 -51.86
C ALA A 9 -4.25 -4.05 -50.71
N ARG A 10 -3.49 -3.14 -50.09
CA ARG A 10 -2.78 -3.47 -48.82
C ARG A 10 -3.85 -3.86 -47.82
N GLN A 11 -3.89 -5.16 -47.50
CA GLN A 11 -4.67 -5.64 -46.37
C GLN A 11 -4.24 -4.86 -45.14
N VAL A 12 -5.13 -4.02 -44.59
CA VAL A 12 -4.98 -3.42 -43.27
C VAL A 12 -4.86 -4.60 -42.30
N PRO A 13 -3.78 -4.70 -41.51
CA PRO A 13 -3.64 -5.77 -40.54
C PRO A 13 -4.86 -5.78 -39.64
N SER A 14 -5.53 -6.93 -39.52
CA SER A 14 -6.68 -7.07 -38.64
C SER A 14 -6.22 -6.68 -37.23
N ALA A 15 -6.78 -5.63 -36.64
CA ALA A 15 -6.46 -5.18 -35.32
C ALA A 15 -6.56 -6.38 -34.37
N SER A 16 -5.46 -6.72 -33.68
CA SER A 16 -5.45 -7.85 -32.75
C SER A 16 -6.49 -7.61 -31.66
N ARG A 17 -7.24 -8.67 -31.30
CA ARG A 17 -8.32 -8.60 -30.31
C ARG A 17 -7.76 -8.25 -28.92
N PRO A 18 -8.56 -7.57 -28.04
CA PRO A 18 -8.17 -7.34 -26.64
C PRO A 18 -7.93 -8.69 -25.94
N VAL A 19 -6.97 -8.72 -25.03
CA VAL A 19 -6.70 -9.90 -24.22
C VAL A 19 -7.80 -10.01 -23.13
N PRO A 20 -8.50 -11.15 -23.04
CA PRO A 20 -9.52 -11.35 -22.01
C PRO A 20 -8.95 -11.23 -20.59
N LEU A 21 -9.71 -10.60 -19.69
CA LEU A 21 -9.27 -10.39 -18.29
C LEU A 21 -8.96 -11.71 -17.59
N SER A 22 -9.66 -12.81 -17.92
CA SER A 22 -9.38 -14.14 -17.37
C SER A 22 -7.95 -14.63 -17.63
N TRP A 23 -7.39 -14.36 -18.83
CA TRP A 23 -6.00 -14.68 -19.14
C TRP A 23 -5.01 -13.80 -18.36
N ILE A 24 -5.38 -12.54 -18.11
CA ILE A 24 -4.56 -11.63 -17.31
C ILE A 24 -4.53 -12.10 -15.84
N LEU A 25 -5.67 -12.52 -15.30
CA LEU A 25 -5.74 -13.10 -13.95
C LEU A 25 -4.99 -14.44 -13.86
N LEU A 26 -5.05 -15.26 -14.92
CA LEU A 26 -4.24 -16.49 -15.00
C LEU A 26 -2.75 -16.15 -15.00
N LEU A 27 -2.32 -15.11 -15.73
CA LEU A 27 -0.93 -14.65 -15.69
C LEU A 27 -0.53 -14.23 -14.26
N ALA A 28 -1.38 -13.48 -13.55
CA ALA A 28 -1.11 -13.09 -12.17
C ALA A 28 -1.01 -14.32 -11.24
N LEU A 29 -1.86 -15.32 -11.43
CA LEU A 29 -1.78 -16.60 -10.72
C LEU A 29 -0.46 -17.34 -11.01
N LEU A 30 -0.04 -17.41 -12.25
CA LEU A 30 1.18 -18.12 -12.65
C LEU A 30 2.46 -17.42 -12.20
N VAL A 31 2.45 -16.07 -12.14
CA VAL A 31 3.62 -15.29 -11.74
C VAL A 31 3.71 -15.21 -10.20
N HIS A 32 2.65 -14.79 -9.53
CA HIS A 32 2.69 -14.50 -8.10
C HIS A 32 2.27 -15.68 -7.22
N GLY A 33 1.44 -16.61 -7.73
CA GLY A 33 0.98 -17.76 -6.96
C GLY A 33 2.12 -18.62 -6.40
N PRO A 34 3.10 -19.07 -7.20
CA PRO A 34 4.26 -19.81 -6.70
C PRO A 34 5.07 -19.04 -5.66
N LEU A 35 5.29 -17.72 -5.84
CA LEU A 35 6.04 -16.87 -4.92
C LEU A 35 5.35 -16.77 -3.55
N LEU A 36 4.01 -16.69 -3.55
CA LEU A 36 3.21 -16.66 -2.34
C LEU A 36 3.16 -18.02 -1.64
N LEU A 37 3.08 -19.12 -2.40
CA LEU A 37 3.18 -20.47 -1.85
C LEU A 37 4.55 -20.73 -1.20
N MET A 38 5.61 -20.14 -1.73
CA MET A 38 6.95 -20.13 -1.12
C MET A 38 7.04 -19.16 0.07
N GLN A 39 5.96 -18.45 0.40
CA GLN A 39 5.85 -17.51 1.52
C GLN A 39 6.86 -16.35 1.48
N LEU A 40 7.32 -15.94 0.29
CA LEU A 40 8.31 -14.86 0.14
C LEU A 40 7.90 -13.54 0.81
N PRO A 41 6.60 -13.10 0.81
CA PRO A 41 6.23 -11.88 1.52
C PRO A 41 6.47 -11.90 3.04
N ASN A 42 6.67 -13.07 3.67
CA ASN A 42 6.98 -13.12 5.11
C ASN A 42 8.29 -12.43 5.47
N SER A 43 9.23 -12.34 4.55
CA SER A 43 10.50 -11.62 4.74
C SER A 43 10.41 -10.13 4.43
N SER A 44 9.26 -9.61 4.00
CA SER A 44 9.07 -8.19 3.75
C SER A 44 8.98 -7.38 5.05
N TYR A 45 9.31 -6.08 4.97
CA TYR A 45 9.51 -5.24 6.16
C TYR A 45 8.29 -5.20 7.09
N ASP A 46 7.08 -4.90 6.57
CA ASP A 46 5.86 -4.74 7.37
C ASP A 46 5.07 -6.05 7.58
N ALA A 47 5.53 -7.21 7.07
CA ALA A 47 4.77 -8.45 7.12
C ALA A 47 4.35 -8.86 8.53
N ASN A 48 5.29 -8.83 9.48
CA ASN A 48 5.03 -9.23 10.86
C ASN A 48 4.14 -8.21 11.59
N LEU A 49 4.22 -6.92 11.27
CA LEU A 49 3.29 -5.92 11.79
C LEU A 49 1.83 -6.22 11.38
N HIS A 50 1.60 -6.54 10.11
CA HIS A 50 0.26 -6.92 9.64
C HIS A 50 -0.24 -8.22 10.28
N LYS A 51 0.61 -9.22 10.44
CA LYS A 51 0.30 -10.46 11.16
C LYS A 51 0.02 -10.22 12.64
N PHE A 52 0.78 -9.34 13.28
CA PHE A 52 0.56 -8.92 14.66
C PHE A 52 -0.84 -8.31 14.85
N PHE A 53 -1.23 -7.35 14.01
CA PHE A 53 -2.57 -6.77 14.06
C PHE A 53 -3.67 -7.82 13.79
N ALA A 54 -3.48 -8.66 12.78
CA ALA A 54 -4.44 -9.71 12.45
C ALA A 54 -4.59 -10.75 13.56
N SER A 55 -3.51 -11.12 14.24
CA SER A 55 -3.53 -12.05 15.36
C SER A 55 -4.39 -11.55 16.52
N HIS A 56 -4.41 -10.24 16.75
CA HIS A 56 -5.27 -9.63 17.75
C HIS A 56 -6.75 -9.71 17.34
N TYR A 57 -7.10 -9.35 16.08
CA TYR A 57 -8.48 -9.49 15.60
C TYR A 57 -8.97 -10.94 15.60
N ALA A 58 -8.11 -11.91 15.35
CA ALA A 58 -8.49 -13.32 15.43
C ALA A 58 -8.95 -13.75 16.84
N GLN A 59 -8.46 -13.11 17.89
CA GLN A 59 -8.79 -13.43 19.27
C GLN A 59 -9.79 -12.45 19.89
N HIS A 60 -9.77 -11.17 19.48
CA HIS A 60 -10.47 -10.05 20.08
C HIS A 60 -11.16 -9.17 19.03
N TRP A 61 -12.01 -9.76 18.19
CA TRP A 61 -12.60 -9.14 17.00
C TRP A 61 -13.28 -7.78 17.26
N PHE A 62 -14.01 -7.67 18.39
CA PHE A 62 -14.76 -6.46 18.77
C PHE A 62 -14.08 -5.65 19.86
N ASP A 63 -12.90 -6.04 20.32
CA ASP A 63 -12.09 -5.27 21.25
C ASP A 63 -10.80 -4.81 20.55
N PRO A 64 -10.75 -3.58 20.03
CA PRO A 64 -9.55 -3.08 19.36
C PRO A 64 -8.45 -2.65 20.33
N TRP A 65 -8.59 -2.88 21.63
CA TRP A 65 -7.54 -2.62 22.61
C TRP A 65 -6.52 -3.75 22.65
N ASN A 66 -5.31 -3.50 22.14
CA ASN A 66 -4.21 -4.45 22.15
C ASN A 66 -3.22 -4.16 23.27
N GLN A 67 -3.07 -5.11 24.20
CA GLN A 67 -2.20 -4.95 25.37
C GLN A 67 -0.72 -5.29 25.09
N LYS A 68 -0.40 -5.89 23.95
CA LYS A 68 0.90 -6.52 23.69
C LYS A 68 2.04 -5.54 23.44
N GLN A 69 1.77 -4.31 22.99
CA GLN A 69 2.76 -3.27 22.72
C GLN A 69 2.39 -1.95 23.43
N PHE A 70 3.37 -1.08 23.67
CA PHE A 70 3.20 0.25 24.31
C PHE A 70 2.47 0.20 25.65
N THR A 71 2.56 -0.87 26.41
CA THR A 71 1.75 -1.16 27.63
C THR A 71 0.23 -1.24 27.36
N GLY A 72 -0.19 -1.26 26.13
CA GLY A 72 -1.55 -1.25 25.59
C GLY A 72 -1.82 -0.03 24.70
N PHE A 73 -2.48 -0.26 23.58
CA PHE A 73 -2.87 0.77 22.61
C PHE A 73 -4.15 0.40 21.88
N SER A 74 -4.80 1.41 21.29
CA SER A 74 -5.97 1.15 20.44
C SER A 74 -5.56 0.89 18.99
N GLN A 75 -5.91 -0.26 18.45
CA GLN A 75 -5.75 -0.56 17.02
C GLN A 75 -6.68 0.26 16.12
N THR A 76 -7.59 1.08 16.69
CA THR A 76 -8.38 2.02 15.87
C THR A 76 -7.53 3.12 15.23
N THR A 77 -6.26 3.25 15.61
CA THR A 77 -5.30 4.18 14.99
C THR A 77 -4.81 3.74 13.62
N TYR A 78 -5.13 2.52 13.18
CA TYR A 78 -4.79 1.98 11.86
C TYR A 78 -6.00 1.31 11.20
N PRO A 79 -6.35 1.61 9.93
CA PRO A 79 -7.49 0.98 9.25
C PRO A 79 -7.34 -0.54 9.19
N PRO A 80 -8.41 -1.31 9.51
CA PRO A 80 -8.26 -2.73 9.87
C PRO A 80 -8.67 -3.73 8.80
N MET A 81 -9.23 -3.30 7.66
CA MET A 81 -9.99 -4.18 6.76
C MET A 81 -9.20 -5.40 6.29
N GLU A 82 -7.97 -5.20 5.82
CA GLU A 82 -7.16 -6.32 5.33
C GLU A 82 -6.66 -7.22 6.45
N GLN A 83 -6.36 -6.67 7.65
CA GLN A 83 -6.01 -7.48 8.81
C GLN A 83 -7.20 -8.26 9.34
N GLN A 84 -8.42 -7.73 9.23
CA GLN A 84 -9.66 -8.46 9.53
C GLN A 84 -9.87 -9.63 8.57
N TRP A 85 -9.59 -9.45 7.27
CA TRP A 85 -9.61 -10.57 6.32
C TRP A 85 -8.55 -11.62 6.65
N VAL A 86 -7.32 -11.21 6.99
CA VAL A 86 -6.28 -12.14 7.45
C VAL A 86 -6.74 -12.89 8.71
N ALA A 87 -7.30 -12.19 9.70
CA ALA A 87 -7.82 -12.79 10.92
C ALA A 87 -8.92 -13.82 10.64
N LEU A 88 -9.87 -13.48 9.77
CA LEU A 88 -10.97 -14.38 9.39
C LEU A 88 -10.45 -15.68 8.76
N PHE A 89 -9.56 -15.56 7.77
CA PHE A 89 -8.98 -16.73 7.10
C PHE A 89 -8.00 -17.49 8.00
N SER A 90 -7.37 -16.84 8.97
CA SER A 90 -6.42 -17.50 9.87
C SER A 90 -7.03 -18.62 10.71
N HIS A 91 -8.34 -18.55 11.00
CA HIS A 91 -9.07 -19.62 11.67
C HIS A 91 -9.18 -20.91 10.83
N LEU A 92 -9.04 -20.82 9.52
CA LEU A 92 -9.15 -21.97 8.61
C LEU A 92 -7.80 -22.53 8.19
N ILE A 93 -6.83 -21.64 7.89
CA ILE A 93 -5.57 -22.03 7.25
C ILE A 93 -4.31 -21.56 8.00
N GLY A 94 -4.47 -20.97 9.19
CA GLY A 94 -3.40 -20.40 9.98
C GLY A 94 -2.93 -19.03 9.48
N LEU A 95 -2.25 -18.28 10.36
CA LEU A 95 -1.96 -16.85 10.18
C LEU A 95 -1.10 -16.56 8.94
N ASN A 96 -0.03 -17.33 8.73
CA ASN A 96 0.89 -17.12 7.61
C ASN A 96 0.23 -17.35 6.25
N LEU A 97 -0.51 -18.45 6.08
CA LEU A 97 -1.21 -18.73 4.81
C LEU A 97 -2.37 -17.77 4.59
N ALA A 98 -3.06 -17.33 5.64
CA ALA A 98 -4.09 -16.30 5.56
C ALA A 98 -3.52 -14.95 5.07
N TYR A 99 -2.37 -14.56 5.59
CA TYR A 99 -1.66 -13.35 5.10
C TYR A 99 -1.31 -13.49 3.61
N MET A 100 -0.77 -14.65 3.18
CA MET A 100 -0.49 -14.92 1.77
C MET A 100 -1.73 -14.85 0.88
N LEU A 101 -2.85 -15.45 1.34
CA LEU A 101 -4.12 -15.45 0.59
C LEU A 101 -4.64 -14.02 0.42
N VAL A 102 -4.65 -13.22 1.48
CA VAL A 102 -5.12 -11.83 1.44
C VAL A 102 -4.21 -10.99 0.55
N GLN A 103 -2.89 -11.17 0.61
CA GLN A 103 -1.96 -10.51 -0.30
C GLN A 103 -2.21 -10.92 -1.76
N PHE A 104 -2.52 -12.19 -2.01
CA PHE A 104 -2.83 -12.67 -3.36
C PHE A 104 -4.10 -12.06 -3.93
N ILE A 105 -5.16 -11.94 -3.12
CA ILE A 105 -6.40 -11.26 -3.54
C ILE A 105 -6.10 -9.81 -3.96
N ALA A 106 -5.28 -9.08 -3.19
CA ALA A 106 -4.87 -7.72 -3.54
C ALA A 106 -4.15 -7.65 -4.90
N ILE A 107 -3.24 -8.61 -5.15
CA ILE A 107 -2.52 -8.74 -6.44
C ILE A 107 -3.50 -8.99 -7.59
N LEU A 108 -4.51 -9.86 -7.40
CA LEU A 108 -5.53 -10.13 -8.43
C LEU A 108 -6.46 -8.96 -8.68
N LEU A 109 -6.75 -8.14 -7.67
CA LEU A 109 -7.59 -6.95 -7.81
C LEU A 109 -6.91 -5.83 -8.63
N LEU A 110 -5.59 -5.75 -8.62
CA LEU A 110 -4.86 -4.67 -9.30
C LEU A 110 -5.09 -4.67 -10.82
N PRO A 111 -4.90 -5.77 -11.59
CA PRO A 111 -5.17 -5.78 -13.02
C PRO A 111 -6.64 -5.53 -13.35
N VAL A 112 -7.59 -5.94 -12.48
CA VAL A 112 -9.02 -5.60 -12.64
C VAL A 112 -9.23 -4.09 -12.54
N GLY A 113 -8.66 -3.47 -11.50
CA GLY A 113 -8.72 -2.03 -11.30
C GLY A 113 -8.06 -1.25 -12.43
N VAL A 114 -6.87 -1.66 -12.84
CA VAL A 114 -6.13 -1.02 -13.94
C VAL A 114 -6.87 -1.16 -15.26
N PHE A 115 -7.39 -2.34 -15.60
CA PHE A 115 -8.18 -2.53 -16.82
C PHE A 115 -9.38 -1.60 -16.88
N ARG A 116 -10.19 -1.55 -15.82
CA ARG A 116 -11.39 -0.70 -15.74
C ARG A 116 -11.04 0.79 -15.76
N TYR A 117 -10.01 1.20 -15.05
CA TYR A 117 -9.53 2.57 -15.03
C TYR A 117 -8.96 3.01 -16.38
N ALA A 118 -8.15 2.14 -17.02
CA ALA A 118 -7.54 2.44 -18.31
C ALA A 118 -8.59 2.68 -19.40
N ARG A 119 -9.74 1.99 -19.36
CA ARG A 119 -10.85 2.18 -20.32
C ARG A 119 -11.48 3.57 -20.28
N ILE A 120 -11.24 4.38 -19.26
CA ILE A 120 -11.63 5.79 -19.27
C ILE A 120 -10.80 6.59 -20.30
N TRP A 121 -9.56 6.18 -20.53
CA TRP A 121 -8.55 6.92 -21.28
C TRP A 121 -8.30 6.38 -22.69
N VAL A 122 -8.31 5.07 -22.83
CA VAL A 122 -7.86 4.32 -24.01
C VAL A 122 -8.87 3.23 -24.38
N ASP A 123 -8.71 2.65 -25.59
CA ASP A 123 -9.54 1.55 -26.05
C ASP A 123 -9.31 0.25 -25.23
N GLU A 124 -10.17 -0.73 -25.42
CA GLU A 124 -10.15 -1.99 -24.67
C GLU A 124 -8.88 -2.80 -24.91
N ARG A 125 -8.28 -2.73 -26.09
CA ARG A 125 -7.05 -3.41 -26.44
C ARG A 125 -5.87 -2.82 -25.67
N ALA A 126 -5.68 -1.51 -25.70
CA ALA A 126 -4.65 -0.80 -24.93
C ALA A 126 -4.87 -0.98 -23.43
N ALA A 127 -6.12 -0.96 -22.95
CA ALA A 127 -6.45 -1.22 -21.55
C ALA A 127 -6.09 -2.66 -21.14
N SER A 128 -6.24 -3.66 -22.02
CA SER A 128 -5.80 -5.04 -21.74
C SER A 128 -4.29 -5.14 -21.60
N TYR A 129 -3.51 -4.42 -22.41
CA TYR A 129 -2.05 -4.37 -22.28
C TYR A 129 -1.62 -3.61 -21.01
N ALA A 130 -2.32 -2.54 -20.65
CA ALA A 130 -2.10 -1.86 -19.36
C ALA A 130 -2.31 -2.81 -18.17
N ALA A 131 -3.37 -3.62 -18.21
CA ALA A 131 -3.65 -4.60 -17.17
C ALA A 131 -2.60 -5.73 -17.12
N ILE A 132 -2.11 -6.22 -18.26
CA ILE A 132 -0.97 -7.17 -18.31
C ILE A 132 0.26 -6.53 -17.67
N GLY A 133 0.56 -5.27 -18.03
CA GLY A 133 1.68 -4.53 -17.44
C GLY A 133 1.59 -4.43 -15.93
N SER A 134 0.38 -4.26 -15.38
CA SER A 134 0.18 -4.14 -13.92
C SER A 134 0.55 -5.41 -13.13
N VAL A 135 0.42 -6.58 -13.74
CA VAL A 135 0.85 -7.85 -13.13
C VAL A 135 2.37 -7.92 -12.95
N LEU A 136 3.11 -7.33 -13.89
CA LEU A 136 4.57 -7.44 -13.98
C LEU A 136 5.31 -6.17 -13.50
N LEU A 137 4.61 -5.28 -12.77
CA LEU A 137 5.21 -4.06 -12.23
C LEU A 137 6.30 -4.36 -11.20
N GLY A 138 7.47 -3.79 -11.40
CA GLY A 138 8.53 -3.81 -10.39
C GLY A 138 8.10 -3.14 -9.08
N SER A 139 7.32 -2.06 -9.16
CA SER A 139 6.77 -1.38 -7.97
C SER A 139 5.76 -2.24 -7.19
N LEU A 140 4.92 -3.05 -7.86
CA LEU A 140 4.06 -4.02 -7.18
C LEU A 140 4.89 -5.07 -6.46
N ALA A 141 5.83 -5.69 -7.19
CA ALA A 141 6.72 -6.70 -6.61
C ALA A 141 7.53 -6.13 -5.43
N PHE A 142 8.04 -4.90 -5.54
CA PHE A 142 8.75 -4.23 -4.46
C PHE A 142 7.87 -4.01 -3.22
N LEU A 143 6.63 -3.52 -3.38
CA LEU A 143 5.71 -3.31 -2.25
C LEU A 143 5.27 -4.62 -1.60
N VAL A 144 5.12 -5.71 -2.36
CA VAL A 144 4.69 -7.01 -1.85
C VAL A 144 5.84 -7.77 -1.19
N TYR A 145 6.99 -7.88 -1.86
CA TYR A 145 8.06 -8.80 -1.46
C TYR A 145 9.21 -8.13 -0.69
N ASN A 146 9.31 -6.79 -0.74
CA ASN A 146 10.34 -6.05 -0.02
C ASN A 146 9.75 -5.19 1.11
N ALA A 147 8.84 -4.26 0.80
CA ALA A 147 8.30 -3.34 1.79
C ALA A 147 7.18 -3.93 2.67
N GLY A 148 6.41 -4.90 2.16
CA GLY A 148 5.30 -5.51 2.90
C GLY A 148 4.06 -4.62 3.04
N GLN A 149 3.86 -3.65 2.13
CA GLN A 149 2.78 -2.66 2.23
C GLN A 149 1.42 -3.22 1.82
N LEU A 150 0.88 -4.17 2.58
CA LEU A 150 -0.42 -4.81 2.35
C LEU A 150 -1.54 -3.77 2.19
N SER A 151 -1.61 -2.78 3.04
CA SER A 151 -2.68 -1.77 3.03
C SER A 151 -2.68 -0.93 1.75
N THR A 152 -1.51 -0.55 1.23
CA THR A 152 -1.40 0.17 -0.04
C THR A 152 -1.83 -0.72 -1.22
N THR A 153 -1.43 -2.00 -1.21
CA THR A 153 -1.75 -2.95 -2.29
C THR A 153 -3.24 -3.33 -2.32
N TRP A 154 -3.98 -3.17 -1.21
CA TRP A 154 -5.44 -3.31 -1.16
C TRP A 154 -6.18 -2.04 -1.53
N ALA A 155 -5.80 -0.90 -0.96
CA ALA A 155 -6.52 0.36 -1.15
C ALA A 155 -6.45 0.85 -2.61
N ALA A 156 -5.29 0.75 -3.26
CA ALA A 156 -5.09 1.24 -4.63
C ALA A 156 -6.02 0.56 -5.64
N PRO A 157 -6.12 -0.78 -5.76
CA PRO A 157 -7.03 -1.41 -6.69
C PRO A 157 -8.51 -1.16 -6.38
N LEU A 158 -8.91 -1.14 -5.11
CA LEU A 158 -10.30 -0.79 -4.73
C LEU A 158 -10.66 0.62 -5.20
N TYR A 159 -9.73 1.56 -5.03
CA TYR A 159 -9.91 2.92 -5.50
C TYR A 159 -10.01 2.99 -7.04
N LEU A 160 -9.13 2.29 -7.75
CA LEU A 160 -9.16 2.21 -9.22
C LEU A 160 -10.45 1.58 -9.75
N ILE A 161 -11.04 0.61 -9.03
CA ILE A 161 -12.35 0.03 -9.37
C ILE A 161 -13.49 1.02 -9.12
N ALA A 162 -13.37 1.91 -8.12
CA ALA A 162 -14.38 2.91 -7.81
C ALA A 162 -14.48 4.03 -8.86
N LEU A 163 -13.35 4.43 -9.48
CA LEU A 163 -13.29 5.57 -10.39
C LEU A 163 -14.15 5.44 -11.66
N PRO A 164 -14.23 4.28 -12.36
CA PRO A 164 -15.17 4.10 -13.46
C PRO A 164 -16.63 4.27 -13.05
N TYR A 165 -17.01 3.83 -11.85
CA TYR A 165 -18.36 4.05 -11.34
C TYR A 165 -18.63 5.51 -11.03
N TYR A 166 -17.65 6.23 -10.47
CA TYR A 166 -17.74 7.69 -10.34
C TYR A 166 -17.88 8.36 -11.72
N TYR A 167 -17.06 7.96 -12.71
CA TYR A 167 -17.11 8.52 -14.07
C TYR A 167 -18.48 8.31 -14.74
N GLU A 168 -19.09 7.12 -14.60
CA GLU A 168 -20.45 6.83 -15.08
C GLU A 168 -21.50 7.69 -14.36
N TRP A 169 -21.42 7.80 -13.03
CA TRP A 169 -22.32 8.65 -12.24
C TRP A 169 -22.22 10.10 -12.68
N ALA A 170 -21.03 10.64 -12.80
CA ALA A 170 -20.79 12.03 -13.15
C ALA A 170 -21.37 12.40 -14.52
N ARG A 171 -21.38 11.45 -15.48
CA ARG A 171 -21.86 11.66 -16.85
C ARG A 171 -23.33 11.27 -17.07
N GLU A 172 -23.78 10.19 -16.45
CA GLU A 172 -25.04 9.52 -16.80
C GLU A 172 -26.05 9.50 -15.66
N SER A 173 -25.72 10.07 -14.48
CA SER A 173 -26.60 10.09 -13.29
C SER A 173 -27.07 8.71 -12.84
N ARG A 174 -26.29 7.64 -13.08
CA ARG A 174 -26.67 6.28 -12.70
C ARG A 174 -26.52 6.07 -11.19
N PHE A 175 -27.65 5.92 -10.49
CA PHE A 175 -27.65 5.72 -9.04
C PHE A 175 -26.91 4.46 -8.60
N SER A 176 -27.01 3.34 -9.35
CA SER A 176 -26.24 2.12 -9.05
C SER A 176 -24.73 2.35 -9.08
N SER A 177 -24.23 3.18 -10.01
CA SER A 177 -22.82 3.53 -10.09
C SER A 177 -22.39 4.46 -8.95
N LEU A 178 -23.25 5.42 -8.54
CA LEU A 178 -23.02 6.21 -7.33
C LEU A 178 -22.84 5.32 -6.10
N LEU A 179 -23.76 4.39 -5.87
CA LEU A 179 -23.75 3.52 -4.70
C LEU A 179 -22.51 2.61 -4.67
N LYS A 180 -22.21 1.95 -5.80
CA LYS A 180 -20.99 1.10 -5.92
C LYS A 180 -19.71 1.91 -5.70
N GLY A 181 -19.62 3.09 -6.31
CA GLY A 181 -18.46 3.96 -6.18
C GLY A 181 -18.23 4.39 -4.72
N VAL A 182 -19.27 4.89 -4.05
CA VAL A 182 -19.19 5.35 -2.66
C VAL A 182 -18.77 4.21 -1.71
N VAL A 183 -19.38 3.02 -1.85
CA VAL A 183 -19.03 1.88 -0.97
C VAL A 183 -17.61 1.38 -1.23
N LEU A 184 -17.14 1.38 -2.49
CA LEU A 184 -15.75 1.05 -2.81
C LEU A 184 -14.76 2.09 -2.23
N ILE A 185 -15.12 3.37 -2.20
CA ILE A 185 -14.31 4.40 -1.52
C ILE A 185 -14.24 4.13 -0.01
N CYS A 186 -15.35 3.76 0.62
CA CYS A 186 -15.35 3.36 2.04
C CYS A 186 -14.45 2.13 2.29
N ALA A 187 -14.51 1.12 1.42
CA ALA A 187 -13.63 -0.05 1.50
C ALA A 187 -12.15 0.32 1.29
N ALA A 188 -11.83 1.18 0.31
CA ALA A 188 -10.47 1.66 0.09
C ALA A 188 -9.93 2.46 1.30
N ALA A 189 -10.78 3.29 1.93
CA ALA A 189 -10.43 4.02 3.16
C ALA A 189 -10.16 3.07 4.33
N SER A 190 -10.97 2.01 4.45
CA SER A 190 -10.85 0.98 5.47
C SER A 190 -9.63 0.09 5.31
N ALA A 191 -9.08 0.01 4.09
CA ALA A 191 -7.78 -0.59 3.84
C ALA A 191 -6.64 0.40 4.16
N HIS A 192 -6.67 1.62 3.60
CA HIS A 192 -5.60 2.58 3.84
C HIS A 192 -6.01 4.03 3.58
N HIS A 193 -6.29 4.78 4.62
CA HIS A 193 -6.70 6.18 4.51
C HIS A 193 -5.65 7.09 3.84
N VAL A 194 -4.34 6.84 4.06
CA VAL A 194 -3.26 7.62 3.42
C VAL A 194 -3.26 7.42 1.91
N THR A 195 -3.38 6.16 1.44
CA THR A 195 -3.49 5.89 0.00
C THR A 195 -4.74 6.55 -0.58
N LEU A 196 -5.88 6.50 0.10
CA LEU A 196 -7.10 7.17 -0.34
C LEU A 196 -6.89 8.67 -0.54
N ILE A 197 -6.30 9.36 0.44
CA ILE A 197 -6.04 10.81 0.36
C ILE A 197 -5.23 11.14 -0.89
N PHE A 198 -4.08 10.50 -1.09
CA PHE A 198 -3.22 10.80 -2.24
C PHE A 198 -3.82 10.34 -3.57
N ALA A 199 -4.48 9.18 -3.60
CA ALA A 199 -5.17 8.71 -4.79
C ALA A 199 -6.29 9.67 -5.23
N SER A 200 -6.96 10.36 -4.29
CA SER A 200 -7.98 11.35 -4.60
C SER A 200 -7.42 12.54 -5.37
N PHE A 201 -6.20 12.98 -5.09
CA PHE A 201 -5.56 14.04 -5.88
C PHE A 201 -4.93 13.51 -7.18
N ILE A 202 -4.29 12.36 -7.13
CA ILE A 202 -3.53 11.79 -8.25
C ILE A 202 -4.48 11.25 -9.34
N PHE A 203 -5.49 10.45 -8.96
CA PHE A 203 -6.36 9.75 -9.90
C PHE A 203 -7.72 10.41 -10.12
N ALA A 204 -8.37 10.92 -9.05
CA ALA A 204 -9.73 11.43 -9.20
C ALA A 204 -9.79 12.76 -9.96
N LEU A 205 -8.88 13.71 -9.70
CA LEU A 205 -8.89 14.99 -10.42
C LEU A 205 -8.77 14.81 -11.94
N PRO A 206 -7.85 13.97 -12.48
CA PRO A 206 -7.85 13.62 -13.89
C PRO A 206 -9.18 13.05 -14.39
N VAL A 207 -9.83 12.16 -13.61
CA VAL A 207 -11.13 11.57 -14.01
C VAL A 207 -12.25 12.60 -13.98
N VAL A 208 -12.26 13.56 -13.03
CA VAL A 208 -13.19 14.70 -13.05
C VAL A 208 -13.02 15.52 -14.31
N ALA A 209 -11.78 15.87 -14.67
CA ALA A 209 -11.51 16.61 -15.90
C ALA A 209 -12.01 15.84 -17.12
N MET A 210 -11.81 14.52 -17.15
CA MET A 210 -12.27 13.66 -18.24
C MET A 210 -13.79 13.58 -18.32
N ALA A 211 -14.49 13.47 -17.20
CA ALA A 211 -15.95 13.48 -17.16
C ALA A 211 -16.53 14.80 -17.72
N ILE A 212 -15.86 15.93 -17.47
CA ILE A 212 -16.23 17.23 -18.05
C ILE A 212 -15.95 17.27 -19.57
N MET A 213 -14.81 16.71 -20.02
CA MET A 213 -14.45 16.68 -21.44
C MET A 213 -15.39 15.80 -22.26
N ASP A 214 -15.79 14.65 -21.71
CA ASP A 214 -16.62 13.64 -22.39
C ASP A 214 -18.13 13.84 -22.16
N ARG A 215 -18.55 14.98 -21.59
CA ARG A 215 -19.97 15.26 -21.41
C ARG A 215 -20.70 15.28 -22.74
N LYS A 216 -21.92 14.76 -22.78
CA LYS A 216 -22.80 14.86 -23.97
C LYS A 216 -23.26 16.31 -24.12
N ARG A 217 -22.89 16.95 -25.22
CA ARG A 217 -23.22 18.38 -25.46
C ARG A 217 -24.69 18.63 -25.76
N ASP A 218 -25.42 17.61 -26.24
CA ASP A 218 -26.80 17.70 -26.66
C ASP A 218 -27.82 17.40 -25.55
N ASP A 219 -27.36 17.08 -24.34
CA ASP A 219 -28.20 16.76 -23.20
C ASP A 219 -28.15 17.92 -22.19
N ALA A 220 -29.32 18.49 -21.85
CA ALA A 220 -29.43 19.60 -20.91
C ALA A 220 -28.89 19.26 -19.52
N ASP A 221 -28.98 17.99 -19.10
CA ASP A 221 -28.46 17.49 -17.85
C ASP A 221 -26.94 17.26 -17.90
N ALA A 222 -26.31 17.27 -19.07
CA ALA A 222 -24.87 17.08 -19.27
C ALA A 222 -24.08 18.40 -19.29
N SER A 223 -24.61 19.45 -18.67
CA SER A 223 -23.88 20.70 -18.46
C SER A 223 -22.65 20.51 -17.56
N VAL A 224 -21.64 21.38 -17.68
CA VAL A 224 -20.49 21.39 -16.75
C VAL A 224 -20.97 21.50 -15.30
N GLY A 225 -22.00 22.36 -15.06
CA GLY A 225 -22.61 22.49 -13.72
C GLY A 225 -23.21 21.18 -13.21
N GLY A 226 -23.86 20.39 -14.08
CA GLY A 226 -24.41 19.09 -13.75
C GLY A 226 -23.32 18.08 -13.35
N VAL A 227 -22.22 18.01 -14.12
CA VAL A 227 -21.06 17.15 -13.75
C VAL A 227 -20.45 17.59 -12.42
N VAL A 228 -20.25 18.89 -12.20
CA VAL A 228 -19.72 19.44 -10.95
C VAL A 228 -20.65 19.10 -9.77
N MET A 229 -21.96 19.31 -9.92
CA MET A 229 -22.92 19.00 -8.85
C MET A 229 -22.91 17.52 -8.50
N ARG A 230 -22.91 16.61 -9.50
CA ARG A 230 -22.81 15.16 -9.25
C ARG A 230 -21.47 14.76 -8.61
N THR A 231 -20.39 15.43 -8.98
CA THR A 231 -19.09 15.26 -8.30
C THR A 231 -19.17 15.67 -6.83
N LEU A 232 -19.78 16.80 -6.51
CA LEU A 232 -19.96 17.26 -5.13
C LEU A 232 -20.83 16.29 -4.32
N ILE A 233 -21.92 15.76 -4.90
CA ILE A 233 -22.76 14.72 -4.28
C ILE A 233 -21.93 13.46 -3.99
N PHE A 234 -21.16 12.98 -4.97
CA PHE A 234 -20.30 11.81 -4.79
C PHE A 234 -19.27 12.03 -3.68
N LEU A 235 -18.60 13.18 -3.66
CA LEU A 235 -17.63 13.54 -2.63
C LEU A 235 -18.27 13.64 -1.25
N ALA A 236 -19.43 14.29 -1.13
CA ALA A 236 -20.14 14.44 0.14
C ALA A 236 -20.57 13.07 0.71
N LEU A 237 -21.15 12.19 -0.12
CA LEU A 237 -21.56 10.87 0.30
C LEU A 237 -20.35 9.97 0.64
N SER A 238 -19.27 10.05 -0.14
CA SER A 238 -18.03 9.33 0.14
C SER A 238 -17.39 9.81 1.46
N ALA A 239 -17.33 11.11 1.68
CA ALA A 239 -16.79 11.68 2.92
C ALA A 239 -17.63 11.29 4.14
N ALA A 240 -18.96 11.34 4.04
CA ALA A 240 -19.87 10.91 5.09
C ALA A 240 -19.72 9.40 5.37
N GLY A 241 -19.68 8.57 4.32
CA GLY A 241 -19.47 7.13 4.45
C GLY A 241 -18.13 6.79 5.13
N VAL A 242 -17.03 7.41 4.69
CA VAL A 242 -15.70 7.25 5.29
C VAL A 242 -15.67 7.73 6.75
N ALA A 243 -16.32 8.87 7.05
CA ALA A 243 -16.41 9.39 8.42
C ALA A 243 -17.15 8.40 9.34
N ILE A 244 -18.22 7.76 8.86
CA ILE A 244 -18.98 6.75 9.63
C ILE A 244 -18.16 5.47 9.80
N VAL A 245 -17.62 4.94 8.71
CA VAL A 245 -16.91 3.64 8.72
C VAL A 245 -15.64 3.70 9.57
N LEU A 246 -14.95 4.82 9.56
CA LEU A 246 -13.72 5.05 10.34
C LEU A 246 -13.96 5.95 11.56
N TYR A 247 -15.19 6.03 12.07
CA TYR A 247 -15.51 6.90 13.23
C TYR A 247 -14.58 6.68 14.43
N PRO A 248 -14.27 5.42 14.86
CA PRO A 248 -13.37 5.21 15.99
C PRO A 248 -11.96 5.76 15.76
N PHE A 249 -11.46 5.73 14.53
CA PHE A 249 -10.18 6.34 14.14
C PHE A 249 -10.22 7.88 14.34
N TRP A 250 -11.24 8.53 13.79
CA TRP A 250 -11.35 9.99 13.86
C TRP A 250 -11.52 10.47 15.31
N ARG A 251 -12.31 9.77 16.11
CA ARG A 251 -12.48 10.11 17.52
C ARG A 251 -11.16 10.09 18.28
N VAL A 252 -10.36 9.02 18.13
CA VAL A 252 -9.07 8.89 18.78
C VAL A 252 -8.09 9.98 18.30
N LEU A 253 -8.05 10.22 16.99
CA LEU A 253 -7.17 11.23 16.39
C LEU A 253 -7.51 12.65 16.87
N LEU A 254 -8.79 12.99 16.96
CA LEU A 254 -9.23 14.33 17.41
C LEU A 254 -9.03 14.53 18.91
N ALA A 255 -9.27 13.50 19.73
CA ALA A 255 -9.04 13.56 21.17
C ALA A 255 -7.54 13.56 21.53
N ASN A 256 -6.73 12.84 20.76
CA ASN A 256 -5.30 12.68 20.99
C ASN A 256 -4.57 12.83 19.67
N PRO A 257 -4.29 14.06 19.22
CA PRO A 257 -3.54 14.29 18.00
C PRO A 257 -2.23 13.51 18.01
N ILE A 258 -2.01 12.71 17.00
CA ILE A 258 -0.80 11.88 16.89
C ILE A 258 0.41 12.81 16.86
N LYS A 259 1.19 12.78 17.93
CA LYS A 259 2.51 13.42 18.00
C LYS A 259 3.53 12.48 17.38
N GLN A 260 3.41 12.28 16.08
CA GLN A 260 4.34 11.42 15.37
C GLN A 260 5.70 12.12 15.29
N MET A 261 6.70 11.52 15.92
CA MET A 261 8.07 12.01 15.82
C MET A 261 8.65 11.64 14.47
N PRO A 262 9.49 12.49 13.87
CA PRO A 262 10.20 12.16 12.64
C PRO A 262 11.00 10.87 12.83
N ILE A 263 10.76 9.88 11.98
CA ILE A 263 11.51 8.64 11.98
C ILE A 263 12.44 8.69 10.78
N PRO A 264 13.74 8.41 10.92
CA PRO A 264 14.64 8.30 9.78
C PRO A 264 14.09 7.26 8.79
N HIS A 265 13.91 7.68 7.53
CA HIS A 265 13.47 6.78 6.47
C HIS A 265 14.18 7.12 5.16
N ALA A 266 14.78 6.12 4.53
CA ALA A 266 15.63 6.27 3.37
C ALA A 266 14.91 6.90 2.15
N SER A 267 13.59 6.72 2.03
CA SER A 267 12.79 7.32 0.95
C SER A 267 12.70 8.86 1.01
N ARG A 268 13.14 9.48 2.09
CA ARG A 268 13.21 10.96 2.24
C ARG A 268 14.57 11.54 1.87
N SER A 269 15.53 10.68 1.55
CA SER A 269 16.86 11.07 1.11
C SER A 269 16.90 11.33 -0.39
N ASN A 270 17.95 11.97 -0.86
CA ASN A 270 18.17 12.13 -2.30
C ASN A 270 18.70 10.82 -2.90
N TYR A 271 17.91 10.19 -3.76
CA TYR A 271 18.23 8.90 -4.37
C TYR A 271 19.45 8.94 -5.28
N PHE A 272 19.76 10.10 -5.86
CA PHE A 272 20.87 10.25 -6.80
C PHE A 272 22.25 10.37 -6.12
N LEU A 273 22.29 10.54 -4.79
CA LEU A 273 23.54 10.65 -4.05
C LEU A 273 24.12 9.29 -3.62
N GLN A 274 23.29 8.23 -3.62
CA GLN A 274 23.71 6.90 -3.18
C GLN A 274 23.11 5.83 -4.09
N TRP A 275 23.96 4.97 -4.63
CA TRP A 275 23.55 3.90 -5.54
C TRP A 275 22.46 2.99 -4.96
N THR A 276 22.57 2.60 -3.70
CA THR A 276 21.58 1.75 -3.01
C THR A 276 20.22 2.41 -2.93
N LEU A 277 20.14 3.71 -2.71
CA LEU A 277 18.88 4.45 -2.72
C LEU A 277 18.28 4.55 -4.13
N ALA A 278 19.13 4.83 -5.13
CA ALA A 278 18.68 4.83 -6.53
C ALA A 278 18.13 3.46 -6.95
N MET A 279 18.78 2.38 -6.55
CA MET A 279 18.28 1.03 -6.79
C MET A 279 16.95 0.78 -6.11
N ASN A 280 16.83 1.04 -4.80
CA ASN A 280 15.63 0.75 -4.01
C ASN A 280 14.41 1.57 -4.43
N TYR A 281 14.57 2.86 -4.72
CA TYR A 281 13.44 3.77 -4.87
C TYR A 281 13.20 4.23 -6.31
N LEU A 282 14.11 3.93 -7.23
CA LEU A 282 13.99 4.32 -8.63
C LEU A 282 14.14 3.12 -9.57
N ILE A 283 15.32 2.49 -9.64
CA ILE A 283 15.64 1.53 -10.71
C ILE A 283 14.82 0.24 -10.56
N VAL A 284 14.80 -0.37 -9.39
CA VAL A 284 14.09 -1.63 -9.15
C VAL A 284 12.57 -1.46 -9.29
N PRO A 285 11.92 -0.46 -8.64
CA PRO A 285 10.47 -0.31 -8.75
C PRO A 285 9.98 0.16 -10.14
N TRP A 286 10.78 0.94 -10.87
CA TRP A 286 10.43 1.40 -12.22
C TRP A 286 10.80 0.39 -13.30
N GLY A 287 11.97 -0.22 -13.20
CA GLY A 287 12.49 -1.18 -14.17
C GLY A 287 12.40 -0.66 -15.62
N ALA A 288 11.92 -1.52 -16.51
CA ALA A 288 11.80 -1.20 -17.94
C ALA A 288 10.79 -0.08 -18.26
N LEU A 289 9.91 0.31 -17.33
CA LEU A 289 8.98 1.42 -17.55
C LEU A 289 9.70 2.76 -17.78
N LEU A 290 10.93 2.91 -17.27
CA LEU A 290 11.79 4.07 -17.55
C LEU A 290 12.05 4.26 -19.05
N LEU A 291 12.11 3.19 -19.82
CA LEU A 291 12.28 3.25 -21.27
C LEU A 291 11.03 3.79 -21.99
N GLY A 292 9.86 3.70 -21.36
CA GLY A 292 8.60 4.24 -21.87
C GLY A 292 8.39 5.73 -21.62
N LEU A 293 9.21 6.39 -20.77
CA LEU A 293 9.04 7.79 -20.43
C LEU A 293 8.97 8.74 -21.64
N PRO A 294 9.83 8.62 -22.66
CA PRO A 294 9.73 9.48 -23.84
C PRO A 294 8.38 9.37 -24.57
N TYR A 295 7.84 8.15 -24.66
CA TYR A 295 6.52 7.93 -25.27
C TYR A 295 5.40 8.55 -24.41
N ILE A 296 5.45 8.39 -23.08
CA ILE A 296 4.50 8.98 -22.14
C ILE A 296 4.49 10.50 -22.31
N PHE A 297 5.66 11.14 -22.41
CA PHE A 297 5.80 12.57 -22.63
C PHE A 297 5.16 13.02 -23.95
N VAL A 298 5.57 12.38 -25.04
CA VAL A 298 5.11 12.79 -26.38
C VAL A 298 3.60 12.61 -26.52
N LYS A 299 3.06 11.47 -26.12
CA LYS A 299 1.63 11.18 -26.21
C LYS A 299 0.81 12.01 -25.23
N GLY A 300 1.25 12.11 -23.97
CA GLY A 300 0.56 12.88 -22.94
C GLY A 300 0.44 14.37 -23.26
N LEU A 301 1.44 14.97 -23.91
CA LEU A 301 1.37 16.38 -24.34
C LEU A 301 0.58 16.56 -25.62
N LYS A 302 0.74 15.70 -26.64
CA LYS A 302 0.09 15.84 -27.94
C LYS A 302 -1.40 15.53 -27.90
N GLU A 303 -1.82 14.48 -27.20
CA GLU A 303 -3.21 14.04 -27.18
C GLU A 303 -4.00 14.70 -26.06
N ALA A 304 -4.95 15.59 -26.43
CA ALA A 304 -5.75 16.35 -25.47
C ALA A 304 -6.45 15.46 -24.44
N ARG A 305 -6.93 14.27 -24.87
CA ARG A 305 -7.59 13.28 -24.00
C ARG A 305 -6.68 12.73 -22.92
N LEU A 306 -5.38 12.58 -23.18
CA LEU A 306 -4.40 12.04 -22.24
C LEU A 306 -3.77 13.08 -21.32
N ARG A 307 -3.96 14.39 -21.58
CA ARG A 307 -3.35 15.46 -20.77
C ARG A 307 -3.72 15.41 -19.29
N PRO A 308 -4.99 15.17 -18.88
CA PRO A 308 -5.30 15.06 -17.46
C PRO A 308 -4.58 13.88 -16.80
N LEU A 309 -4.54 12.72 -17.47
CA LEU A 309 -3.82 11.53 -17.01
C LEU A 309 -2.31 11.81 -16.88
N PHE A 310 -1.73 12.47 -17.88
CA PHE A 310 -0.32 12.86 -17.88
C PHE A 310 0.03 13.83 -16.75
N LEU A 311 -0.84 14.79 -16.43
CA LEU A 311 -0.63 15.69 -15.29
C LEU A 311 -0.69 14.93 -13.96
N GLY A 312 -1.65 14.00 -13.79
CA GLY A 312 -1.71 13.13 -12.61
C GLY A 312 -0.48 12.25 -12.48
N PHE A 313 0.02 11.71 -13.59
CA PHE A 313 1.29 10.98 -13.62
C PHE A 313 2.46 11.82 -13.09
N TRP A 314 2.58 13.08 -13.52
CA TRP A 314 3.64 13.97 -13.05
C TRP A 314 3.53 14.27 -11.57
N VAL A 315 2.33 14.52 -11.06
CA VAL A 315 2.13 14.71 -9.63
C VAL A 315 2.60 13.47 -8.86
N ALA A 316 2.17 12.28 -9.29
CA ALA A 316 2.61 11.03 -8.66
C ALA A 316 4.13 10.83 -8.75
N MET A 317 4.73 11.14 -9.92
CA MET A 317 6.18 11.04 -10.15
C MET A 317 6.97 11.97 -9.24
N LEU A 318 6.54 13.22 -9.05
CA LEU A 318 7.20 14.16 -8.16
C LEU A 318 7.21 13.67 -6.72
N PHE A 319 6.11 13.05 -6.24
CA PHE A 319 6.07 12.42 -4.94
C PHE A 319 6.92 11.13 -4.89
N ALA A 320 6.93 10.33 -5.96
CA ALA A 320 7.73 9.12 -6.07
C ALA A 320 9.25 9.37 -5.98
N LEU A 321 9.69 10.57 -6.37
CA LEU A 321 11.09 11.00 -6.22
C LEU A 321 11.47 11.33 -4.76
N GLY A 322 10.53 11.35 -3.84
CA GLY A 322 10.77 11.53 -2.40
C GLY A 322 11.65 12.73 -2.08
N GLY A 323 12.73 12.51 -1.34
CA GLY A 323 13.71 13.56 -0.99
C GLY A 323 14.66 13.98 -2.12
N SER A 324 14.57 13.36 -3.31
CA SER A 324 15.37 13.77 -4.48
C SER A 324 14.94 15.11 -5.08
N THR A 325 13.72 15.55 -4.75
CA THR A 325 13.21 16.88 -5.11
C THR A 325 12.64 17.60 -3.89
N PRO A 326 12.65 18.94 -3.85
CA PRO A 326 12.09 19.67 -2.71
C PRO A 326 10.55 19.68 -2.71
N VAL A 327 9.90 19.28 -3.80
CA VAL A 327 8.44 19.42 -3.99
C VAL A 327 7.62 18.71 -2.92
N PRO A 328 7.87 17.42 -2.56
CA PRO A 328 7.11 16.77 -1.51
C PRO A 328 7.19 17.50 -0.17
N LYS A 329 8.37 18.02 0.18
CA LYS A 329 8.59 18.78 1.42
C LYS A 329 7.85 20.12 1.41
N TRP A 330 7.85 20.83 0.29
CA TRP A 330 7.12 22.10 0.15
C TRP A 330 5.60 21.90 0.26
N VAL A 331 5.08 20.84 -0.36
CA VAL A 331 3.64 20.56 -0.37
C VAL A 331 3.16 20.06 0.99
N LEU A 332 3.92 19.15 1.62
CA LEU A 332 3.50 18.42 2.82
C LEU A 332 3.97 19.08 4.12
N GLY A 333 4.95 19.98 4.08
CA GLY A 333 5.49 20.58 5.28
C GLY A 333 5.97 19.52 6.29
N ARG A 334 5.44 19.55 7.52
CA ARG A 334 5.79 18.58 8.57
C ARG A 334 5.37 17.14 8.26
N ALA A 335 4.32 16.94 7.48
CA ALA A 335 3.90 15.59 7.09
C ALA A 335 4.93 14.88 6.20
N PHE A 336 5.85 15.60 5.57
CA PHE A 336 6.98 15.03 4.83
C PHE A 336 7.82 14.09 5.70
N GLU A 337 8.03 14.43 6.97
CA GLU A 337 8.90 13.70 7.90
C GLU A 337 8.27 12.40 8.47
N VAL A 338 6.99 12.16 8.20
CA VAL A 338 6.26 10.99 8.72
C VAL A 338 5.77 10.04 7.62
N LEU A 339 5.77 10.49 6.35
CA LEU A 339 5.36 9.67 5.22
C LEU A 339 6.53 8.90 4.63
N THR A 340 6.24 7.75 4.03
CA THR A 340 7.17 6.98 3.21
C THR A 340 6.78 7.09 1.73
N TYR A 341 7.77 7.17 0.84
CA TYR A 341 7.55 7.63 -0.54
C TYR A 341 7.57 6.50 -1.59
N GLU A 342 7.96 5.29 -1.24
CA GLU A 342 7.99 4.13 -2.13
C GLU A 342 6.61 3.78 -2.72
N ARG A 343 5.53 4.03 -1.98
CA ARG A 343 4.15 3.80 -2.46
C ARG A 343 3.76 4.66 -3.65
N PHE A 344 4.33 5.86 -3.76
CA PHE A 344 4.04 6.76 -4.88
C PHE A 344 4.58 6.25 -6.20
N VAL A 345 5.60 5.39 -6.17
CA VAL A 345 6.11 4.75 -7.38
C VAL A 345 5.04 3.82 -7.98
N LEU A 346 4.33 3.04 -7.15
CA LEU A 346 3.20 2.24 -7.63
C LEU A 346 2.10 3.13 -8.25
N LEU A 347 1.74 4.24 -7.57
CA LEU A 347 0.72 5.15 -8.07
C LEU A 347 1.13 5.78 -9.40
N ALA A 348 2.39 6.23 -9.53
CA ALA A 348 2.93 6.79 -10.77
C ALA A 348 2.95 5.76 -11.90
N ASN A 349 3.40 4.54 -11.62
CA ASN A 349 3.43 3.46 -12.60
C ASN A 349 2.02 3.12 -13.10
N VAL A 350 1.04 3.02 -12.20
CA VAL A 350 -0.36 2.78 -12.56
C VAL A 350 -0.93 3.90 -13.44
N MET A 351 -0.59 5.17 -13.15
CA MET A 351 -0.97 6.31 -14.00
C MET A 351 -0.35 6.25 -15.40
N ALA A 352 0.85 5.70 -15.52
CA ALA A 352 1.54 5.55 -16.81
C ALA A 352 0.96 4.41 -17.67
N LEU A 353 0.41 3.36 -17.03
CA LEU A 353 0.00 2.14 -17.72
C LEU A 353 -1.01 2.34 -18.88
N PRO A 354 -2.03 3.21 -18.82
CA PRO A 354 -2.91 3.42 -19.98
C PRO A 354 -2.15 3.95 -21.22
N ILE A 355 -1.19 4.87 -21.03
CA ILE A 355 -0.36 5.39 -22.12
C ILE A 355 0.63 4.33 -22.63
N LEU A 356 1.19 3.54 -21.73
CA LEU A 356 2.06 2.41 -22.08
C LEU A 356 1.30 1.28 -22.78
N GLY A 357 0.02 1.09 -22.46
CA GLY A 357 -0.89 0.20 -23.17
C GLY A 357 -1.07 0.61 -24.64
N LEU A 358 -1.21 1.93 -24.91
CA LEU A 358 -1.20 2.47 -26.28
C LEU A 358 0.16 2.21 -26.97
N MET A 359 1.27 2.43 -26.27
CA MET A 359 2.60 2.14 -26.81
C MET A 359 2.72 0.66 -27.20
N ALA A 360 2.24 -0.23 -26.35
CA ALA A 360 2.25 -1.66 -26.64
C ALA A 360 1.39 -2.00 -27.87
N ALA A 361 0.20 -1.39 -28.00
CA ALA A 361 -0.66 -1.54 -29.16
C ALA A 361 0.03 -1.06 -30.45
N ASP A 362 0.60 0.15 -30.43
CA ASP A 362 1.34 0.73 -31.56
C ASP A 362 2.53 -0.14 -31.98
N LEU A 363 3.29 -0.67 -31.01
CA LEU A 363 4.44 -1.56 -31.29
C LEU A 363 3.98 -2.93 -31.83
N MET A 364 2.89 -3.48 -31.30
CA MET A 364 2.32 -4.72 -31.78
C MET A 364 1.83 -4.61 -33.22
N ASP A 365 1.23 -3.47 -33.61
CA ASP A 365 0.79 -3.22 -34.98
C ASP A 365 1.97 -3.09 -35.95
N ARG A 366 3.10 -2.55 -35.49
CA ARG A 366 4.30 -2.37 -36.34
C ARG A 366 5.17 -3.61 -36.45
N PHE A 367 5.36 -4.35 -35.34
CA PHE A 367 6.36 -5.38 -35.22
C PHE A 367 5.80 -6.77 -34.83
N GLY A 368 4.48 -6.88 -34.59
CA GLY A 368 3.78 -8.12 -34.30
C GLY A 368 4.41 -8.93 -33.17
N ARG A 369 4.68 -10.20 -33.39
CA ARG A 369 5.23 -11.14 -32.40
C ARG A 369 6.58 -10.70 -31.80
N LYS A 370 7.40 -9.95 -32.55
CA LYS A 370 8.69 -9.44 -32.06
C LYS A 370 8.46 -8.43 -30.92
N ALA A 371 7.48 -7.52 -31.11
CA ALA A 371 7.10 -6.57 -30.05
C ALA A 371 6.55 -7.31 -28.82
N ALA A 372 5.67 -8.30 -29.00
CA ALA A 372 5.13 -9.10 -27.90
C ALA A 372 6.24 -9.76 -27.08
N PHE A 373 7.19 -10.40 -27.74
CA PHE A 373 8.32 -11.05 -27.09
C PHE A 373 9.21 -10.05 -26.34
N THR A 374 9.58 -8.94 -27.00
CA THR A 374 10.46 -7.92 -26.37
C THR A 374 9.79 -7.27 -25.16
N LEU A 375 8.53 -6.80 -25.29
CA LEU A 375 7.81 -6.17 -24.18
C LEU A 375 7.54 -7.14 -23.04
N GLY A 376 7.14 -8.38 -23.38
CA GLY A 376 6.91 -9.43 -22.39
C GLY A 376 8.19 -9.80 -21.64
N SER A 377 9.33 -9.94 -22.34
CA SER A 377 10.63 -10.22 -21.72
C SER A 377 11.09 -9.09 -20.82
N LEU A 378 10.98 -7.82 -21.26
CA LEU A 378 11.34 -6.67 -20.44
C LEU A 378 10.48 -6.56 -19.17
N ALA A 379 9.18 -6.79 -19.29
CA ALA A 379 8.27 -6.77 -18.15
C ALA A 379 8.56 -7.93 -17.18
N ALA A 380 8.77 -9.14 -17.69
CA ALA A 380 9.11 -10.32 -16.89
C ALA A 380 10.45 -10.14 -16.16
N LEU A 381 11.48 -9.63 -16.85
CA LEU A 381 12.78 -9.32 -16.23
C LEU A 381 12.66 -8.23 -15.16
N THR A 382 11.84 -7.20 -15.38
CA THR A 382 11.56 -6.16 -14.38
C THR A 382 10.96 -6.77 -13.12
N CYS A 383 9.92 -7.60 -13.27
CA CYS A 383 9.28 -8.27 -12.14
C CYS A 383 10.24 -9.21 -11.42
N ALA A 384 10.94 -10.07 -12.16
CA ALA A 384 11.90 -11.02 -11.61
C ALA A 384 13.03 -10.33 -10.84
N PHE A 385 13.55 -9.22 -11.38
CA PHE A 385 14.58 -8.43 -10.70
C PHE A 385 14.06 -7.81 -9.41
N ALA A 386 12.84 -7.26 -9.43
CA ALA A 386 12.23 -6.67 -8.24
C ALA A 386 11.91 -7.72 -7.15
N VAL A 387 11.52 -8.94 -7.54
CA VAL A 387 11.32 -10.07 -6.62
C VAL A 387 12.65 -10.57 -6.03
N ALA A 388 13.73 -10.60 -6.85
CA ALA A 388 15.03 -11.05 -6.39
C ALA A 388 15.78 -10.00 -5.54
N TRP A 389 15.44 -8.74 -5.65
CA TRP A 389 16.15 -7.64 -5.01
C TRP A 389 16.27 -7.77 -3.48
N PRO A 390 15.22 -8.18 -2.72
CA PRO A 390 15.32 -8.37 -1.27
C PRO A 390 16.36 -9.39 -0.81
N VAL A 391 16.77 -10.31 -1.68
CA VAL A 391 17.86 -11.27 -1.39
C VAL A 391 19.21 -10.55 -1.28
N TYR A 392 19.39 -9.49 -2.06
CA TYR A 392 20.63 -8.68 -2.07
C TYR A 392 20.57 -7.49 -1.13
N TYR A 393 19.38 -6.95 -0.93
CA TYR A 393 19.14 -5.80 -0.07
C TYR A 393 18.19 -6.19 1.06
N GLN A 394 18.76 -6.72 2.12
CA GLN A 394 18.00 -7.09 3.31
C GLN A 394 17.64 -5.82 4.10
N ASN A 395 16.33 -5.67 4.37
CA ASN A 395 15.82 -4.53 5.16
C ASN A 395 15.96 -4.75 6.67
N HIS A 396 16.25 -5.97 7.08
CA HIS A 396 16.36 -6.37 8.49
C HIS A 396 17.33 -7.53 8.64
N ASP A 397 18.03 -7.55 9.74
CA ASP A 397 18.87 -8.66 10.16
C ASP A 397 18.00 -9.82 10.67
N GLN A 398 18.21 -11.02 10.18
CA GLN A 398 17.32 -12.18 10.42
C GLN A 398 18.03 -13.37 11.04
N ASP A 399 19.28 -13.23 11.44
CA ASP A 399 20.16 -14.37 11.72
C ASP A 399 19.89 -15.09 13.04
N PHE A 400 18.76 -14.80 13.74
CA PHE A 400 18.43 -15.45 15.01
C PHE A 400 16.95 -15.82 15.12
N SER A 401 16.68 -16.85 15.94
CA SER A 401 15.33 -17.32 16.24
C SER A 401 14.78 -16.65 17.51
N VAL A 402 13.52 -16.20 17.45
CA VAL A 402 12.82 -15.66 18.63
C VAL A 402 12.01 -16.72 19.39
N GLN A 403 12.04 -17.98 18.94
CA GLN A 403 11.21 -19.05 19.50
C GLN A 403 11.45 -19.29 20.99
N GLU A 404 12.73 -19.32 21.42
CA GLU A 404 13.08 -19.51 22.83
C GLU A 404 12.63 -18.32 23.70
N VAL A 405 12.71 -17.09 23.17
CA VAL A 405 12.20 -15.87 23.82
C VAL A 405 10.69 -15.97 24.03
N VAL A 406 9.94 -16.37 22.99
CA VAL A 406 8.48 -16.57 23.09
C VAL A 406 8.13 -17.67 24.10
N GLN A 407 8.84 -18.80 24.08
CA GLN A 407 8.63 -19.88 25.05
C GLN A 407 8.91 -19.42 26.49
N PHE A 408 9.98 -18.65 26.72
CA PHE A 408 10.28 -18.08 28.03
C PHE A 408 9.15 -17.16 28.50
N LEU A 409 8.69 -16.24 27.67
CA LEU A 409 7.65 -15.27 28.03
C LEU A 409 6.29 -15.92 28.31
N ASN A 410 5.98 -17.07 27.70
CA ASN A 410 4.69 -17.77 27.83
C ASN A 410 4.65 -18.79 28.98
N ARG A 411 5.75 -19.02 29.70
CA ARG A 411 5.83 -20.00 30.80
C ARG A 411 5.98 -19.34 32.18
N ASP A 412 5.73 -20.08 33.24
CA ASP A 412 6.05 -19.76 34.63
C ASP A 412 5.47 -18.41 35.12
N GLY A 413 4.47 -17.88 34.44
CA GLY A 413 3.85 -16.58 34.77
C GLY A 413 4.74 -15.38 34.42
N HIS A 414 5.71 -15.53 33.51
CA HIS A 414 6.56 -14.43 33.05
C HIS A 414 5.73 -13.37 32.30
N ASP A 415 4.62 -13.73 31.70
CA ASP A 415 3.67 -12.84 31.05
C ASP A 415 2.96 -11.85 32.00
N LYS A 416 3.08 -12.06 33.34
CA LYS A 416 2.64 -11.06 34.34
C LYS A 416 3.53 -9.82 34.38
N PHE A 417 4.70 -9.89 33.76
CA PHE A 417 5.66 -8.79 33.68
C PHE A 417 5.80 -8.31 32.24
N ARG A 418 6.27 -7.08 32.09
CA ARG A 418 6.59 -6.54 30.77
C ARG A 418 8.02 -6.82 30.37
N TYR A 419 8.23 -6.82 29.07
CA TYR A 419 9.54 -6.96 28.46
C TYR A 419 9.83 -5.82 27.48
N ILE A 420 11.08 -5.70 27.09
CA ILE A 420 11.55 -5.00 25.89
C ILE A 420 12.60 -5.85 25.18
N THR A 421 12.81 -5.55 23.90
CA THR A 421 13.90 -6.12 23.12
C THR A 421 14.88 -5.01 22.72
N LEU A 422 16.17 -5.33 22.63
CA LEU A 422 17.20 -4.37 22.20
C LEU A 422 18.03 -4.99 21.07
N GLY A 423 18.00 -4.33 19.91
CA GLY A 423 18.68 -4.78 18.70
C GLY A 423 17.92 -5.84 17.87
N PHE A 424 16.65 -6.14 18.19
CA PHE A 424 15.85 -7.11 17.43
C PHE A 424 15.37 -6.56 16.08
N GLY A 425 15.22 -5.25 15.97
CA GLY A 425 14.51 -4.62 14.84
C GLY A 425 13.00 -4.86 14.87
N SER A 426 12.26 -4.12 14.05
CA SER A 426 10.79 -4.16 14.00
C SER A 426 10.27 -5.56 13.69
N HIS A 427 10.83 -6.21 12.68
CA HIS A 427 10.34 -7.49 12.18
C HIS A 427 10.38 -8.60 13.23
N LYS A 428 11.49 -8.76 13.95
CA LYS A 428 11.64 -9.76 15.02
C LYS A 428 10.86 -9.39 16.27
N PHE A 429 10.79 -8.11 16.59
CA PHE A 429 9.99 -7.62 17.70
C PHE A 429 8.48 -7.92 17.50
N ASP A 430 7.93 -7.67 16.31
CA ASP A 430 6.55 -7.99 15.99
C ASP A 430 6.29 -9.50 15.96
N GLU A 431 7.28 -10.31 15.56
CA GLU A 431 7.21 -11.77 15.64
C GLU A 431 7.05 -12.22 17.09
N VAL A 432 7.85 -11.70 18.03
CA VAL A 432 7.70 -11.97 19.48
C VAL A 432 6.32 -11.53 19.95
N SER A 433 5.90 -10.28 19.64
CA SER A 433 4.61 -9.72 20.06
C SER A 433 3.42 -10.54 19.54
N THR A 434 3.54 -11.14 18.35
CA THR A 434 2.49 -11.97 17.76
C THR A 434 2.24 -13.24 18.56
N TYR A 435 3.31 -13.92 19.00
CA TYR A 435 3.22 -15.27 19.57
C TYR A 435 3.35 -15.32 21.09
N THR A 436 3.60 -14.19 21.78
CA THR A 436 3.61 -14.14 23.24
C THR A 436 2.30 -13.63 23.83
N THR A 437 1.99 -14.06 25.07
CA THR A 437 0.94 -13.48 25.93
C THR A 437 1.43 -12.27 26.72
N ALA A 438 2.75 -12.12 26.88
CA ALA A 438 3.36 -11.01 27.60
C ALA A 438 3.20 -9.68 26.86
N SER A 439 3.16 -8.58 27.61
CA SER A 439 3.10 -7.21 27.05
C SER A 439 4.47 -6.55 27.07
N SER A 440 4.72 -5.69 26.07
CA SER A 440 5.93 -4.90 25.97
C SER A 440 5.68 -3.43 26.32
N VAL A 441 6.73 -2.77 26.84
CA VAL A 441 6.75 -1.31 26.99
C VAL A 441 7.00 -0.66 25.62
N ASP A 442 7.77 -1.31 24.75
CA ASP A 442 8.04 -0.87 23.38
C ASP A 442 6.95 -1.28 22.40
N GLY A 443 7.00 -0.75 21.18
CA GLY A 443 6.09 -1.08 20.09
C GLY A 443 6.62 -0.61 18.74
N ASP A 444 6.17 -1.27 17.67
CA ASP A 444 6.59 -0.94 16.31
C ASP A 444 5.75 0.19 15.69
N TYR A 445 4.44 0.16 15.88
CA TYR A 445 3.53 1.09 15.21
C TYR A 445 3.61 2.52 15.78
N ASN A 446 4.30 3.40 15.06
CA ASN A 446 4.64 4.75 15.51
C ASN A 446 3.45 5.64 15.90
N SER A 447 2.29 5.49 15.22
CA SER A 447 1.11 6.30 15.53
C SER A 447 0.45 5.94 16.87
N ALA A 448 0.78 4.78 17.43
CA ALA A 448 0.30 4.35 18.75
C ALA A 448 1.27 4.71 19.89
N ARG A 449 2.42 5.30 19.57
CA ARG A 449 3.44 5.69 20.55
C ARG A 449 3.01 6.94 21.32
N LEU A 450 2.66 6.78 22.58
CA LEU A 450 2.11 7.85 23.42
C LEU A 450 2.77 7.93 24.80
N LEU A 451 3.64 6.95 25.16
CA LEU A 451 4.34 6.98 26.44
C LEU A 451 5.19 8.25 26.54
N PRO A 452 5.11 9.00 27.67
CA PRO A 452 5.80 10.28 27.83
C PRO A 452 7.31 10.19 27.58
N GLU A 453 7.95 9.15 28.07
CA GLU A 453 9.38 8.94 27.93
C GLU A 453 9.80 8.72 26.47
N MET A 454 8.92 8.14 25.65
CA MET A 454 9.19 7.93 24.22
C MET A 454 8.85 9.16 23.37
N THR A 455 7.89 9.97 23.78
CA THR A 455 7.46 11.17 23.03
C THR A 455 8.24 12.42 23.41
N GLN A 456 8.65 12.55 24.67
CA GLN A 456 9.38 13.70 25.19
C GLN A 456 10.74 13.89 24.51
N TYR A 457 11.48 12.82 24.28
CA TYR A 457 12.81 12.88 23.68
C TYR A 457 12.80 12.72 22.15
N GLY A 458 11.64 12.42 21.57
CA GLY A 458 11.53 12.24 20.12
C GLY A 458 12.21 10.97 19.63
N SER A 459 12.16 9.90 20.42
CA SER A 459 12.74 8.62 20.04
C SER A 459 11.83 7.83 19.10
N GLY A 460 12.43 6.95 18.31
CA GLY A 460 11.75 5.88 17.62
C GLY A 460 11.37 4.73 18.57
N GLN A 461 11.65 3.51 18.15
CA GLN A 461 11.48 2.29 18.95
C GLN A 461 12.63 2.12 19.94
N LEU A 462 12.36 1.57 21.11
CA LEU A 462 13.43 1.24 22.08
C LEU A 462 14.34 0.13 21.54
N THR A 463 13.80 -0.83 20.82
CA THR A 463 14.57 -1.91 20.18
C THR A 463 15.70 -1.39 19.31
N ASN A 464 15.55 -0.19 18.75
CA ASN A 464 16.49 0.47 17.84
C ASN A 464 17.06 1.78 18.41
N SER A 465 17.04 1.97 19.74
CA SER A 465 17.39 3.26 20.39
C SER A 465 18.70 3.88 19.92
N LYS A 466 19.75 3.09 19.69
CA LYS A 466 21.07 3.62 19.26
C LYS A 466 21.01 4.39 17.93
N TYR A 467 20.11 4.02 17.02
CA TYR A 467 19.96 4.66 15.71
C TYR A 467 19.25 6.01 15.76
N PHE A 468 18.59 6.32 16.90
CA PHE A 468 17.98 7.62 17.17
C PHE A 468 18.90 8.54 17.97
N GLY A 469 20.16 8.17 18.13
CA GLY A 469 21.21 8.97 18.80
C GLY A 469 20.89 9.25 20.27
N VAL A 470 21.22 10.45 20.73
CA VAL A 470 21.02 10.86 22.13
C VAL A 470 19.55 10.71 22.54
N ASN A 471 18.62 11.14 21.72
CA ASN A 471 17.18 11.09 22.04
C ASN A 471 16.69 9.66 22.26
N GLY A 472 17.13 8.70 21.42
CA GLY A 472 16.78 7.28 21.59
C GLY A 472 17.36 6.71 22.88
N MET A 473 18.61 7.04 23.19
CA MET A 473 19.27 6.57 24.42
C MET A 473 18.68 7.21 25.69
N GLU A 474 18.24 8.47 25.65
CA GLU A 474 17.55 9.11 26.77
C GLU A 474 16.16 8.50 27.01
N SER A 475 15.42 8.16 25.96
CA SER A 475 14.16 7.41 26.10
C SER A 475 14.39 6.05 26.76
N LEU A 476 15.39 5.30 26.31
CA LEU A 476 15.72 4.01 26.92
C LEU A 476 16.11 4.17 28.40
N ARG A 477 16.96 5.14 28.74
CA ARG A 477 17.34 5.44 30.14
C ARG A 477 16.14 5.79 31.01
N ALA A 478 15.21 6.62 30.50
CA ALA A 478 14.01 7.02 31.21
C ALA A 478 13.11 5.80 31.50
N ILE A 479 12.91 4.92 30.53
CA ILE A 479 12.16 3.67 30.72
C ILE A 479 12.85 2.75 31.73
N LEU A 480 14.17 2.56 31.66
CA LEU A 480 14.93 1.74 32.59
C LEU A 480 14.87 2.28 34.04
N LYS A 481 14.85 3.62 34.20
CA LYS A 481 14.70 4.29 35.49
C LYS A 481 13.33 4.02 36.12
N HIS A 482 12.28 3.94 35.31
CA HIS A 482 10.90 3.72 35.75
C HIS A 482 10.43 2.26 35.53
N ALA A 483 11.37 1.31 35.51
CA ALA A 483 11.09 -0.11 35.23
C ALA A 483 10.05 -0.72 36.19
N ASP A 484 10.06 -0.30 37.47
CA ASP A 484 9.09 -0.72 38.49
C ASP A 484 7.67 -0.24 38.19
N GLN A 485 7.52 1.00 37.74
CA GLN A 485 6.21 1.58 37.37
C GLN A 485 5.59 0.88 36.18
N TYR A 486 6.43 0.46 35.23
CA TYR A 486 5.99 -0.28 34.05
C TYR A 486 5.87 -1.79 34.30
N GLY A 487 6.36 -2.33 35.42
CA GLY A 487 6.49 -3.76 35.61
C GLY A 487 7.44 -4.40 34.61
N LEU A 488 8.47 -3.64 34.15
CA LEU A 488 9.47 -4.08 33.18
C LEU A 488 10.53 -4.93 33.92
N LYS A 489 10.46 -6.25 33.74
CA LYS A 489 11.34 -7.21 34.41
C LYS A 489 12.32 -7.89 33.47
N PHE A 490 12.00 -8.01 32.19
CA PHE A 490 12.77 -8.78 31.23
C PHE A 490 13.25 -7.92 30.07
N ILE A 491 14.54 -8.00 29.73
CA ILE A 491 15.13 -7.36 28.56
C ILE A 491 15.88 -8.41 27.75
N PHE A 492 15.48 -8.58 26.50
CA PHE A 492 16.16 -9.46 25.55
C PHE A 492 17.07 -8.63 24.66
N VAL A 493 18.34 -8.97 24.63
CA VAL A 493 19.39 -8.20 23.95
C VAL A 493 20.01 -9.06 22.85
N HIS A 494 19.91 -8.60 21.61
CA HIS A 494 20.65 -9.14 20.48
C HIS A 494 21.90 -8.28 20.18
N ASP A 495 21.79 -6.98 20.38
CA ASP A 495 22.88 -6.03 20.13
C ASP A 495 23.63 -5.69 21.43
N ARG A 496 24.83 -6.23 21.57
CA ARG A 496 25.69 -6.06 22.75
C ARG A 496 26.04 -4.61 23.08
N TYR A 497 25.81 -3.67 22.17
CA TYR A 497 25.97 -2.23 22.42
C TYR A 497 25.23 -1.78 23.68
N TYR A 498 24.11 -2.41 24.04
CA TYR A 498 23.27 -2.01 25.15
C TYR A 498 23.68 -2.63 26.51
N GLU A 499 24.47 -3.70 26.52
CA GLU A 499 24.83 -4.46 27.74
C GLU A 499 25.50 -3.61 28.83
N PRO A 500 26.46 -2.70 28.51
CA PRO A 500 27.07 -1.86 29.53
C PRO A 500 26.07 -0.92 30.21
N LEU A 501 25.09 -0.40 29.45
CA LEU A 501 24.03 0.44 30.02
C LEU A 501 23.13 -0.34 30.96
N LEU A 502 22.78 -1.59 30.62
CA LEU A 502 21.94 -2.45 31.46
C LEU A 502 22.65 -2.82 32.75
N ALA A 503 23.91 -3.24 32.69
CA ALA A 503 24.72 -3.54 33.85
C ALA A 503 24.82 -2.33 34.81
N PHE A 504 25.09 -1.13 34.27
CA PHE A 504 25.12 0.13 35.03
C PHE A 504 23.77 0.47 35.66
N ALA A 505 22.64 0.18 34.98
CA ALA A 505 21.28 0.40 35.46
C ALA A 505 20.79 -0.68 36.44
N GLY A 506 21.67 -1.61 36.88
CA GLY A 506 21.37 -2.62 37.87
C GLY A 506 20.61 -3.83 37.35
N TRP A 507 20.70 -4.09 36.04
CA TRP A 507 20.20 -5.32 35.43
C TRP A 507 21.28 -6.41 35.47
N ARG A 508 20.85 -7.67 35.53
CA ARG A 508 21.73 -8.83 35.62
C ARG A 508 21.46 -9.77 34.44
N GLU A 509 22.50 -10.17 33.73
CA GLU A 509 22.43 -11.23 32.74
C GLU A 509 22.06 -12.57 33.43
N GLN A 510 21.08 -13.31 32.87
CA GLN A 510 20.55 -14.52 33.46
C GLN A 510 20.71 -15.73 32.54
N GLU A 511 20.30 -15.64 31.31
CA GLU A 511 20.27 -16.74 30.34
C GLU A 511 20.68 -16.26 28.96
N VAL A 512 21.04 -17.22 28.11
CA VAL A 512 21.44 -16.98 26.72
C VAL A 512 20.65 -17.91 25.83
N TYR A 513 20.09 -17.38 24.74
CA TYR A 513 19.24 -18.08 23.79
C TYR A 513 19.86 -18.11 22.40
N ASP A 514 19.36 -19.01 21.57
CA ASP A 514 19.72 -19.16 20.16
C ASP A 514 21.25 -19.14 19.94
N ARG A 515 21.96 -20.06 20.63
CA ARG A 515 23.43 -20.24 20.51
C ARG A 515 24.25 -18.97 20.79
N GLY A 516 23.77 -18.11 21.64
CA GLY A 516 24.45 -16.86 22.00
C GLY A 516 24.01 -15.61 21.23
N ALA A 517 23.02 -15.73 20.40
CA ALA A 517 22.51 -14.59 19.64
C ALA A 517 21.67 -13.62 20.47
N VAL A 518 21.01 -14.12 21.53
CA VAL A 518 20.16 -13.31 22.41
C VAL A 518 20.52 -13.57 23.87
N THR A 519 20.72 -12.49 24.64
CA THR A 519 20.92 -12.54 26.08
C THR A 519 19.69 -12.03 26.81
N LEU A 520 19.29 -12.73 27.90
CA LEU A 520 18.25 -12.29 28.81
C LEU A 520 18.85 -11.53 29.98
N TRP A 521 18.39 -10.31 30.17
CA TRP A 521 18.69 -9.46 31.31
C TRP A 521 17.48 -9.34 32.23
N VAL A 522 17.66 -9.49 33.53
CA VAL A 522 16.58 -9.48 34.53
C VAL A 522 16.89 -8.47 35.62
N LYS A 523 15.85 -7.82 36.14
CA LYS A 523 15.92 -6.98 37.32
C LYS A 523 15.04 -7.53 38.43
N ASP A 524 15.64 -7.73 39.60
CA ASP A 524 14.92 -8.22 40.77
C ASP A 524 14.04 -7.10 41.39
N GLY A 525 13.03 -7.52 42.18
CA GLY A 525 12.16 -6.57 42.90
C GLY A 525 11.11 -5.85 42.04
N ILE A 526 11.01 -6.13 40.74
CA ILE A 526 10.02 -5.53 39.88
C ILE A 526 8.63 -6.14 40.16
N PRO A 527 7.60 -5.31 40.45
CA PRO A 527 6.24 -5.79 40.63
C PRO A 527 5.60 -6.23 39.30
N PRO A 528 4.56 -7.10 39.34
CA PRO A 528 3.76 -7.41 38.16
C PRO A 528 3.21 -6.17 37.45
N ALA A 529 3.11 -6.25 36.14
CA ALA A 529 2.62 -5.18 35.30
C ALA A 529 1.19 -4.78 35.66
N ARG A 530 0.93 -3.48 35.72
CA ARG A 530 -0.40 -2.89 35.94
C ARG A 530 -0.79 -2.02 34.74
N PRO A 531 -2.10 -1.86 34.45
CA PRO A 531 -2.55 -0.88 33.48
C PRO A 531 -2.06 0.53 33.84
N THR A 532 -1.64 1.31 32.87
CA THR A 532 -1.28 2.71 33.09
C THR A 532 -2.51 3.60 32.90
N ALA A 533 -2.77 4.52 33.82
CA ALA A 533 -3.95 5.41 33.79
C ALA A 533 -4.04 6.21 32.47
N TYR A 534 -2.91 6.59 31.91
CA TYR A 534 -2.83 7.33 30.65
C TYR A 534 -3.42 6.53 29.47
N GLN A 535 -3.14 5.25 29.39
CA GLN A 535 -3.60 4.41 28.26
C GLN A 535 -5.02 3.92 28.45
N GLU A 536 -5.48 3.71 29.68
CA GLU A 536 -6.87 3.37 29.95
C GLU A 536 -7.82 4.46 29.46
N SER A 537 -7.42 5.74 29.56
CA SER A 537 -8.21 6.88 29.05
C SER A 537 -8.43 6.84 27.53
N MET A 538 -7.61 6.09 26.81
CA MET A 538 -7.68 5.94 25.34
C MET A 538 -8.39 4.68 24.89
N ARG A 539 -8.86 3.86 25.81
CA ARG A 539 -9.54 2.61 25.51
C ARG A 539 -10.83 2.88 24.72
N PRO A 540 -11.06 2.18 23.60
CA PRO A 540 -12.29 2.32 22.85
C PRO A 540 -13.50 1.87 23.67
N THR A 541 -14.62 2.53 23.49
CA THR A 541 -15.89 2.12 24.07
C THR A 541 -16.41 0.85 23.38
N ARG A 542 -17.33 0.12 24.02
CA ARG A 542 -17.97 -1.07 23.44
C ARG A 542 -18.62 -0.78 22.07
N MET A 543 -19.25 0.39 21.92
CA MET A 543 -19.87 0.80 20.66
C MET A 543 -18.81 1.01 19.57
N GLU A 544 -17.69 1.63 19.89
CA GLU A 544 -16.58 1.81 18.94
C GLU A 544 -15.96 0.48 18.54
N GLY A 545 -15.84 -0.47 19.47
CA GLY A 545 -15.41 -1.83 19.16
C GLY A 545 -16.36 -2.54 18.20
N LEU A 546 -17.69 -2.43 18.42
CA LEU A 546 -18.68 -2.97 17.49
C LEU A 546 -18.59 -2.31 16.11
N MET A 547 -18.50 -1.00 16.03
CA MET A 547 -18.34 -0.28 14.76
C MET A 547 -17.06 -0.72 14.04
N TRP A 548 -15.94 -0.81 14.76
CA TRP A 548 -14.64 -1.19 14.20
C TRP A 548 -14.59 -2.63 13.72
N GLY A 549 -15.24 -3.54 14.43
CA GLY A 549 -15.34 -4.95 14.03
C GLY A 549 -16.32 -5.22 12.89
N THR A 550 -17.24 -4.26 12.57
CA THR A 550 -18.29 -4.51 11.57
C THR A 550 -18.16 -3.65 10.33
N LEU A 551 -17.95 -2.32 10.47
CA LEU A 551 -18.07 -1.39 9.35
C LEU A 551 -16.91 -1.50 8.34
N PRO A 552 -15.62 -1.60 8.75
CA PRO A 552 -14.52 -1.69 7.80
C PRO A 552 -14.63 -2.93 6.90
N ILE A 553 -14.68 -4.13 7.46
CA ILE A 553 -14.83 -5.36 6.66
C ILE A 553 -16.18 -5.40 5.95
N GLY A 554 -17.26 -4.93 6.61
CA GLY A 554 -18.60 -4.85 6.04
C GLY A 554 -18.66 -3.99 4.79
N SER A 555 -17.86 -2.92 4.71
CA SER A 555 -17.77 -2.08 3.51
C SER A 555 -17.23 -2.84 2.30
N SER A 556 -16.24 -3.71 2.48
CA SER A 556 -15.69 -4.55 1.41
C SER A 556 -16.67 -5.65 0.98
N ILE A 557 -17.35 -6.27 1.95
CA ILE A 557 -18.41 -7.27 1.66
C ILE A 557 -19.57 -6.62 0.91
N LEU A 558 -20.03 -5.45 1.36
CA LEU A 558 -21.10 -4.72 0.69
C LEU A 558 -20.70 -4.31 -0.74
N ALA A 559 -19.44 -3.88 -0.95
CA ALA A 559 -18.94 -3.57 -2.28
C ALA A 559 -19.02 -4.79 -3.21
N MET A 560 -18.59 -5.97 -2.75
CA MET A 560 -18.72 -7.23 -3.49
C MET A 560 -20.17 -7.54 -3.81
N VAL A 561 -21.06 -7.50 -2.82
CA VAL A 561 -22.50 -7.78 -2.99
C VAL A 561 -23.12 -6.84 -4.03
N LEU A 562 -22.84 -5.55 -3.96
CA LEU A 562 -23.40 -4.57 -4.92
C LEU A 562 -22.87 -4.78 -6.35
N ILE A 563 -21.60 -5.16 -6.50
CA ILE A 563 -21.01 -5.46 -7.82
C ILE A 563 -21.70 -6.69 -8.44
N PHE A 564 -21.98 -7.73 -7.66
CA PHE A 564 -22.60 -8.96 -8.15
C PHE A 564 -24.11 -8.83 -8.34
N LEU A 565 -24.84 -8.17 -7.42
CA LEU A 565 -26.30 -8.07 -7.47
C LEU A 565 -26.81 -6.97 -8.40
N LEU A 566 -26.01 -5.92 -8.62
CA LEU A 566 -26.35 -4.83 -9.52
C LEU A 566 -25.41 -4.89 -10.74
N PRO A 567 -25.62 -5.85 -11.66
CA PRO A 567 -24.73 -5.99 -12.81
C PRO A 567 -24.69 -4.70 -13.63
N ASP A 568 -23.51 -4.39 -14.13
CA ASP A 568 -23.32 -3.28 -15.06
C ASP A 568 -24.17 -3.59 -16.30
N LYS A 569 -25.04 -2.67 -16.72
CA LYS A 569 -25.69 -2.81 -18.03
C LYS A 569 -24.56 -3.00 -19.03
N ARG A 570 -24.58 -4.12 -19.77
CA ARG A 570 -23.66 -4.33 -20.88
C ARG A 570 -23.64 -3.03 -21.67
N GLN A 571 -22.55 -2.30 -21.62
CA GLN A 571 -22.32 -1.25 -22.57
C GLN A 571 -22.40 -1.93 -23.94
N ARG A 572 -23.51 -1.71 -24.68
CA ARG A 572 -23.42 -1.83 -26.12
C ARG A 572 -22.21 -1.02 -26.47
N ALA A 573 -21.23 -1.67 -27.06
CA ALA A 573 -20.06 -1.00 -27.59
C ALA A 573 -20.57 0.06 -28.59
N GLU A 574 -20.89 1.24 -28.09
CA GLU A 574 -20.81 2.44 -28.91
C GLU A 574 -19.32 2.50 -29.20
N HIS A 575 -18.96 1.97 -30.37
CA HIS A 575 -17.65 2.14 -30.93
C HIS A 575 -17.44 3.65 -30.98
N TYR A 576 -16.71 4.15 -29.98
CA TYR A 576 -16.05 5.44 -30.14
C TYR A 576 -15.02 5.18 -31.23
N GLU A 577 -15.41 5.44 -32.46
CA GLU A 577 -14.45 5.55 -33.54
C GLU A 577 -13.53 6.70 -33.17
N PHE A 578 -12.34 6.32 -32.69
CA PHE A 578 -11.25 7.29 -32.62
C PHE A 578 -11.15 7.89 -34.04
N PRO A 579 -11.19 9.24 -34.19
CA PRO A 579 -10.90 9.82 -35.48
C PRO A 579 -9.50 9.30 -35.87
N VAL A 580 -9.47 8.35 -36.79
CA VAL A 580 -8.25 7.96 -37.47
C VAL A 580 -7.72 9.23 -38.04
N ALA A 581 -6.58 9.73 -37.52
CA ALA A 581 -5.92 10.89 -38.07
C ALA A 581 -5.75 10.61 -39.56
N ALA A 582 -6.54 11.34 -40.38
CA ALA A 582 -6.40 11.27 -41.81
C ALA A 582 -4.95 11.64 -42.09
N HIS A 583 -4.15 10.65 -42.48
CA HIS A 583 -2.87 10.92 -43.08
C HIS A 583 -3.14 11.67 -44.35
N GLU A 584 -3.04 13.02 -44.32
CA GLU A 584 -2.92 13.81 -45.52
C GLU A 584 -1.75 13.21 -46.33
N PRO A 585 -2.02 12.83 -47.59
CA PRO A 585 -0.94 12.41 -48.46
C PRO A 585 -0.07 13.64 -48.72
N VAL A 586 1.17 13.61 -48.22
CA VAL A 586 2.19 14.58 -48.64
C VAL A 586 2.39 14.41 -50.12
N LEU A 587 1.74 15.26 -50.92
CA LEU A 587 2.03 15.45 -52.33
C LEU A 587 3.50 15.90 -52.42
N ARG A 588 4.38 14.98 -52.76
CA ARG A 588 5.68 15.32 -53.34
C ARG A 588 5.42 15.90 -54.74
N GLU A 589 5.35 17.21 -54.85
CA GLU A 589 5.59 17.87 -56.13
C GLU A 589 7.05 17.68 -56.51
N ALA A 590 7.21 17.10 -57.68
CA ALA A 590 8.48 16.92 -58.34
C ALA A 590 9.05 18.30 -58.76
N ARG A 591 10.29 18.54 -58.45
CA ARG A 591 11.27 19.20 -59.32
C ARG A 591 12.64 18.53 -59.18
#